data_a66a09c2dc74d01cd2af6fe5c276458f
#
_entry.id   a66a09c2dc74d01cd2af6fe5c276458f
#
_cell.length_a   1.000
_cell.length_b   1.000
_cell.length_c   1.000
_cell.angle_alpha   90.00
_cell.angle_beta   90.00
_cell.angle_gamma   90.00
#
_symmetry.space_group_name_H-M   'P 1'
#
loop_
_entity.id
_entity.type
_entity.pdbx_description
1 polymer ?
#
loop_
_entity_poly.entity_id
_entity_poly.type
_entity_poly.pdbx_seq_one_letter_code
_entity_poly.pdbx_strand_id
1 'polypeptide(L)'
;MKKIFKIATLALMMPAMATFVSCDDAFEPAIENIKDGVEDFVMYPSWVEAYIAHAYISNPLDELSFNDMATDDAVSNEPGNSYRSMATGSWSASNNPMDRWRDLRGSIVYLNGALELIPQSPWASIESTQEMFVERFSGEVYGLRALFMLHLLKNHAGMANGQLLGVPIVLDPETPKSEFNLPRNTFKECYDQLIKDADKAIEMLTEEAVDLKDNEAHLIPAKWAAKGVEVGEYNRVWGAHIVNRMNARVAKAIKAQ
;
A
#
# COMPACT_ATOMS: atom_id res chain seq x y z
N MET A 1 45.10 28.68 49.49
CA MET A 1 44.06 29.12 48.54
C MET A 1 44.13 28.44 47.17
N LYS A 2 45.26 28.33 46.47
CA LYS A 2 45.32 27.71 45.13
C LYS A 2 44.97 26.19 45.06
N LYS A 3 45.17 25.41 46.14
CA LYS A 3 44.80 23.96 46.18
C LYS A 3 43.32 23.71 46.39
N ILE A 4 42.66 24.57 47.16
CA ILE A 4 41.19 24.46 47.43
C ILE A 4 40.39 24.82 46.15
N PHE A 5 40.89 25.78 45.37
CA PHE A 5 40.26 26.14 44.11
C PHE A 5 40.32 25.03 43.06
N LYS A 6 41.43 24.25 43.02
CA LYS A 6 41.55 23.12 42.08
C LYS A 6 40.65 21.94 42.42
N ILE A 7 40.40 21.70 43.73
CA ILE A 7 39.49 20.64 44.21
C ILE A 7 38.02 21.04 43.95
N ALA A 8 37.69 22.32 44.18
CA ALA A 8 36.34 22.82 43.89
C ALA A 8 36.01 22.81 42.40
N THR A 9 36.98 23.08 41.49
CA THR A 9 36.76 23.01 40.06
C THR A 9 36.62 21.57 39.58
N LEU A 10 37.32 20.60 40.17
CA LEU A 10 37.19 19.19 39.82
C LEU A 10 35.86 18.59 40.34
N ALA A 11 35.38 19.02 41.51
CA ALA A 11 34.09 18.59 42.09
C ALA A 11 32.89 19.18 41.32
N LEU A 12 33.02 20.32 40.66
CA LEU A 12 31.97 20.92 39.85
C LEU A 12 31.88 20.32 38.41
N MET A 13 32.96 19.69 37.93
CA MET A 13 32.98 19.02 36.63
C MET A 13 32.40 17.60 36.66
N MET A 14 32.35 16.94 37.81
CA MET A 14 31.77 15.59 37.93
C MET A 14 30.25 15.52 37.71
N PRO A 15 29.41 16.47 38.13
CA PRO A 15 27.97 16.39 37.81
C PRO A 15 27.64 16.76 36.34
N ALA A 16 28.56 17.48 35.64
CA ALA A 16 28.31 17.81 34.21
C ALA A 16 28.54 16.64 33.25
N MET A 17 29.26 15.60 33.66
CA MET A 17 29.41 14.38 32.85
C MET A 17 28.29 13.36 33.03
N ALA A 18 27.44 13.52 34.07
CA ALA A 18 26.33 12.61 34.31
C ALA A 18 25.03 12.97 33.53
N THR A 19 25.05 14.06 32.79
CA THR A 19 23.84 14.51 32.01
C THR A 19 23.82 14.11 30.56
N PHE A 20 24.75 13.29 30.11
CA PHE A 20 24.73 12.66 28.79
C PHE A 20 24.31 11.18 28.85
N VAL A 21 23.48 10.80 29.81
CA VAL A 21 22.74 9.54 29.69
C VAL A 21 21.69 9.81 28.62
N SER A 22 21.93 9.22 27.46
CA SER A 22 21.01 9.25 26.33
C SER A 22 19.62 8.83 26.81
N CYS A 23 18.60 9.56 26.39
CA CYS A 23 17.21 9.20 26.68
C CYS A 23 16.80 7.85 26.05
N ASP A 24 17.68 7.21 25.29
CA ASP A 24 17.42 5.92 24.65
C ASP A 24 17.15 4.83 25.71
N ASP A 25 17.96 4.74 26.77
CA ASP A 25 17.78 3.74 27.84
C ASP A 25 16.50 3.96 28.65
N ALA A 26 15.96 5.18 28.71
CA ALA A 26 14.75 5.46 29.49
C ALA A 26 13.47 4.88 28.84
N PHE A 27 13.51 4.62 27.53
CA PHE A 27 12.40 4.06 26.77
C PHE A 27 12.55 2.56 26.52
N GLU A 28 13.75 1.98 26.69
CA GLU A 28 13.98 0.54 26.52
C GLU A 28 12.99 -0.33 27.31
N PRO A 29 12.72 -0.09 28.62
CA PRO A 29 11.74 -0.90 29.34
C PRO A 29 10.32 -0.79 28.80
N ALA A 30 9.96 0.35 28.20
CA ALA A 30 8.66 0.51 27.55
C ALA A 30 8.61 -0.23 26.23
N ILE A 31 9.71 -0.25 25.45
CA ILE A 31 9.85 -0.98 24.20
C ILE A 31 9.89 -2.49 24.45
N GLU A 32 10.61 -2.96 25.49
CA GLU A 32 10.63 -4.37 25.89
C GLU A 32 9.25 -4.88 26.35
N ASN A 33 8.41 -4.02 26.92
CA ASN A 33 7.05 -4.36 27.34
C ASN A 33 6.02 -4.23 26.21
N ILE A 34 6.31 -3.47 25.16
CA ILE A 34 5.53 -3.46 23.94
C ILE A 34 6.07 -4.62 23.09
N LYS A 35 5.47 -5.79 23.24
CA LYS A 35 5.77 -7.00 22.44
C LYS A 35 5.29 -6.86 20.97
N ASP A 36 5.40 -5.69 20.39
CA ASP A 36 4.90 -5.37 19.05
C ASP A 36 6.06 -5.16 18.07
N GLY A 37 7.07 -6.03 18.14
CA GLY A 37 8.08 -6.15 17.08
C GLY A 37 7.45 -6.66 15.79
N VAL A 38 8.13 -6.48 14.68
CA VAL A 38 7.71 -7.04 13.36
C VAL A 38 7.46 -8.55 13.48
N GLU A 39 8.23 -9.26 14.29
CA GLU A 39 8.09 -10.70 14.55
C GLU A 39 6.74 -11.03 15.19
N ASP A 40 6.28 -10.24 16.15
CA ASP A 40 4.96 -10.43 16.76
C ASP A 40 3.84 -10.04 15.81
N PHE A 41 4.04 -8.99 15.01
CA PHE A 41 3.07 -8.49 14.05
C PHE A 41 2.70 -9.54 13.00
N VAL A 42 3.70 -10.23 12.42
CA VAL A 42 3.47 -11.26 11.40
C VAL A 42 2.75 -12.49 11.94
N MET A 43 2.81 -12.76 13.25
CA MET A 43 2.10 -13.87 13.89
C MET A 43 0.57 -13.70 13.91
N TYR A 44 0.08 -12.49 13.60
CA TYR A 44 -1.34 -12.17 13.52
C TYR A 44 -1.75 -11.87 12.06
N PRO A 45 -2.20 -12.87 11.30
CA PRO A 45 -2.56 -12.69 9.88
C PRO A 45 -3.54 -11.54 9.63
N SER A 46 -4.49 -11.30 10.54
CA SER A 46 -5.44 -10.17 10.45
C SER A 46 -4.77 -8.80 10.48
N TRP A 47 -3.62 -8.66 11.12
CA TRP A 47 -2.87 -7.40 11.14
C TRP A 47 -2.16 -7.17 9.80
N VAL A 48 -1.59 -8.22 9.21
CA VAL A 48 -1.01 -8.14 7.86
C VAL A 48 -2.11 -7.85 6.82
N GLU A 49 -3.28 -8.48 6.96
CA GLU A 49 -4.43 -8.19 6.10
C GLU A 49 -4.92 -6.74 6.25
N ALA A 50 -4.80 -6.14 7.45
CA ALA A 50 -5.19 -4.75 7.67
C ALA A 50 -4.36 -3.76 6.83
N TYR A 51 -3.11 -4.06 6.48
CA TYR A 51 -2.31 -3.26 5.55
C TYR A 51 -2.96 -3.21 4.16
N ILE A 52 -3.49 -4.34 3.69
CA ILE A 52 -4.20 -4.40 2.40
C ILE A 52 -5.55 -3.71 2.51
N ALA A 53 -6.28 -3.93 3.63
CA ALA A 53 -7.56 -3.28 3.88
C ALA A 53 -7.47 -1.76 3.90
N HIS A 54 -6.38 -1.19 4.43
CA HIS A 54 -6.12 0.25 4.40
C HIS A 54 -6.11 0.80 2.95
N ALA A 55 -5.54 0.04 2.01
CA ALA A 55 -5.52 0.45 0.61
C ALA A 55 -6.92 0.48 -0.03
N TYR A 56 -7.83 -0.39 0.38
CA TYR A 56 -9.22 -0.35 -0.09
C TYR A 56 -9.98 0.90 0.38
N ILE A 57 -9.65 1.44 1.56
CA ILE A 57 -10.25 2.69 2.07
C ILE A 57 -9.84 3.88 1.19
N SER A 58 -8.63 3.87 0.66
CA SER A 58 -8.10 4.93 -0.20
C SER A 58 -8.46 4.74 -1.69
N ASN A 59 -9.29 3.75 -2.01
CA ASN A 59 -9.67 3.45 -3.39
C ASN A 59 -10.45 4.62 -4.01
N PRO A 60 -9.98 5.20 -5.13
CA PRO A 60 -10.59 6.38 -5.74
C PRO A 60 -11.89 6.11 -6.50
N LEU A 61 -12.42 4.90 -6.47
CA LEU A 61 -13.61 4.51 -7.26
C LEU A 61 -14.91 5.19 -6.79
N ASP A 62 -14.96 5.69 -5.57
CA ASP A 62 -16.17 6.32 -5.00
C ASP A 62 -16.50 7.69 -5.61
N GLU A 63 -15.59 8.29 -6.38
CA GLU A 63 -15.72 9.67 -6.88
C GLU A 63 -15.96 9.78 -8.39
N LEU A 64 -16.19 8.67 -9.09
CA LEU A 64 -16.37 8.66 -10.54
C LEU A 64 -17.61 9.42 -11.03
N SER A 65 -18.59 9.66 -10.18
CA SER A 65 -19.88 10.26 -10.56
C SER A 65 -19.85 11.78 -10.74
N PHE A 66 -18.75 12.46 -10.42
CA PHE A 66 -18.70 13.93 -10.41
C PHE A 66 -17.72 14.54 -11.44
N ASN A 67 -16.99 13.74 -12.19
CA ASN A 67 -16.02 14.23 -13.16
C ASN A 67 -16.64 15.08 -14.27
N ASP A 68 -17.88 14.81 -14.64
CA ASP A 68 -18.61 15.56 -15.68
C ASP A 68 -18.77 17.04 -15.31
N MET A 69 -18.82 17.35 -14.01
CA MET A 69 -18.90 18.73 -13.52
C MET A 69 -17.59 19.53 -13.68
N ALA A 70 -16.51 18.88 -14.07
CA ALA A 70 -15.23 19.52 -14.41
C ALA A 70 -15.08 19.80 -15.90
N THR A 71 -16.06 19.40 -16.70
CA THR A 71 -16.07 19.54 -18.17
C THR A 71 -17.09 20.60 -18.61
N ASP A 72 -17.25 20.76 -19.91
CA ASP A 72 -18.28 21.60 -20.53
C ASP A 72 -19.65 20.90 -20.63
N ASP A 73 -19.71 19.59 -20.34
CA ASP A 73 -20.96 18.81 -20.39
C ASP A 73 -21.90 19.08 -19.21
N ALA A 74 -21.34 19.43 -18.03
CA ALA A 74 -22.15 19.68 -16.84
C ALA A 74 -21.52 20.75 -15.94
N VAL A 75 -22.36 21.56 -15.32
CA VAL A 75 -21.93 22.58 -14.32
C VAL A 75 -22.76 22.43 -13.06
N SER A 76 -22.07 22.35 -11.91
CA SER A 76 -22.74 22.40 -10.61
C SER A 76 -23.24 23.83 -10.31
N ASN A 77 -24.48 23.92 -9.86
CA ASN A 77 -25.05 25.17 -9.32
C ASN A 77 -24.64 25.44 -7.86
N GLU A 78 -23.98 24.46 -7.23
CA GLU A 78 -23.47 24.57 -5.87
C GLU A 78 -22.16 25.35 -5.83
N PRO A 79 -22.08 26.54 -5.20
CA PRO A 79 -20.85 27.34 -5.17
C PRO A 79 -19.68 26.65 -4.48
N GLY A 80 -19.93 25.75 -3.52
CA GLY A 80 -18.94 25.00 -2.78
C GLY A 80 -18.41 23.74 -3.48
N ASN A 81 -18.95 23.39 -4.65
CA ASN A 81 -18.50 22.23 -5.38
C ASN A 81 -17.07 22.43 -5.91
N SER A 82 -16.13 21.56 -5.49
CA SER A 82 -14.72 21.69 -5.81
C SER A 82 -14.41 21.52 -7.31
N TYR A 83 -15.18 20.71 -8.03
CA TYR A 83 -15.02 20.50 -9.48
C TYR A 83 -15.41 21.74 -10.31
N ARG A 84 -16.24 22.61 -9.76
CA ARG A 84 -16.57 23.88 -10.39
C ARG A 84 -15.35 24.77 -10.62
N SER A 85 -14.33 24.68 -9.77
CA SER A 85 -13.07 25.39 -9.96
C SER A 85 -12.33 24.97 -11.22
N MET A 86 -12.43 23.71 -11.63
CA MET A 86 -11.87 23.21 -12.89
C MET A 86 -12.64 23.79 -14.09
N ALA A 87 -13.96 23.68 -14.08
CA ALA A 87 -14.83 24.21 -15.16
C ALA A 87 -14.67 25.72 -15.36
N THR A 88 -14.41 26.47 -14.28
CA THR A 88 -14.22 27.95 -14.34
C THR A 88 -12.76 28.37 -14.50
N GLY A 89 -11.81 27.43 -14.64
CA GLY A 89 -10.39 27.73 -14.78
C GLY A 89 -9.71 28.29 -13.53
N SER A 90 -10.31 28.15 -12.36
CA SER A 90 -9.76 28.65 -11.08
C SER A 90 -9.06 27.59 -10.24
N TRP A 91 -8.72 26.44 -10.81
CA TRP A 91 -7.96 25.39 -10.15
C TRP A 91 -6.44 25.65 -10.21
N SER A 92 -5.70 25.05 -9.28
CA SER A 92 -4.24 25.14 -9.21
C SER A 92 -3.69 23.88 -8.53
N ALA A 93 -2.37 23.74 -8.49
CA ALA A 93 -1.71 22.63 -7.78
C ALA A 93 -2.06 22.58 -6.27
N SER A 94 -2.38 23.74 -5.66
CA SER A 94 -2.82 23.84 -4.26
C SER A 94 -4.35 23.79 -4.08
N ASN A 95 -5.10 23.80 -5.16
CA ASN A 95 -6.56 23.72 -5.18
C ASN A 95 -7.00 22.80 -6.32
N ASN A 96 -6.58 21.54 -6.25
CA ASN A 96 -6.89 20.48 -7.21
C ASN A 96 -7.94 19.54 -6.61
N PRO A 97 -9.19 19.53 -7.08
CA PRO A 97 -10.22 18.61 -6.57
C PRO A 97 -9.92 17.13 -6.89
N MET A 98 -9.02 16.88 -7.82
CA MET A 98 -8.57 15.54 -8.22
C MET A 98 -7.24 15.15 -7.58
N ASP A 99 -6.81 15.85 -6.53
CA ASP A 99 -5.57 15.50 -5.84
C ASP A 99 -5.68 14.14 -5.15
N ARG A 100 -4.85 13.21 -5.61
CA ARG A 100 -4.76 11.84 -5.09
C ARG A 100 -3.36 11.49 -4.57
N TRP A 101 -2.46 12.46 -4.58
CA TRP A 101 -1.05 12.21 -4.27
C TRP A 101 -0.86 11.59 -2.89
N ARG A 102 -1.35 12.29 -1.88
CA ARG A 102 -1.12 11.90 -0.48
C ARG A 102 -1.71 10.52 -0.16
N ASP A 103 -2.97 10.31 -0.52
CA ASP A 103 -3.71 9.13 -0.10
C ASP A 103 -3.23 7.87 -0.85
N LEU A 104 -3.00 7.98 -2.17
CA LEU A 104 -2.51 6.85 -2.95
C LEU A 104 -1.04 6.52 -2.67
N ARG A 105 -0.20 7.54 -2.47
CA ARG A 105 1.20 7.32 -2.05
C ARG A 105 1.26 6.67 -0.67
N GLY A 106 0.48 7.16 0.29
CA GLY A 106 0.37 6.55 1.62
C GLY A 106 -0.05 5.08 1.53
N SER A 107 -1.06 4.78 0.73
CA SER A 107 -1.51 3.40 0.54
C SER A 107 -0.48 2.49 -0.12
N ILE A 108 0.32 3.00 -1.08
CA ILE A 108 1.43 2.24 -1.68
C ILE A 108 2.47 1.85 -0.63
N VAL A 109 2.75 2.71 0.36
CA VAL A 109 3.65 2.38 1.49
C VAL A 109 3.14 1.17 2.25
N TYR A 110 1.85 1.14 2.61
CA TYR A 110 1.24 -0.02 3.28
C TYR A 110 1.26 -1.27 2.40
N LEU A 111 0.99 -1.14 1.10
CA LEU A 111 1.03 -2.26 0.16
C LEU A 111 2.44 -2.86 0.01
N ASN A 112 3.47 -2.02 -0.03
CA ASN A 112 4.85 -2.50 -0.07
C ASN A 112 5.23 -3.23 1.22
N GLY A 113 4.83 -2.70 2.39
CA GLY A 113 4.98 -3.39 3.66
C GLY A 113 4.25 -4.74 3.70
N ALA A 114 3.01 -4.78 3.17
CA ALA A 114 2.26 -6.04 3.08
C ALA A 114 2.99 -7.11 2.27
N LEU A 115 3.60 -6.77 1.13
CA LEU A 115 4.36 -7.73 0.30
C LEU A 115 5.52 -8.38 1.06
N GLU A 116 6.16 -7.66 1.97
CA GLU A 116 7.22 -8.20 2.82
C GLU A 116 6.66 -9.13 3.90
N LEU A 117 5.51 -8.79 4.49
CA LEU A 117 4.94 -9.50 5.63
C LEU A 117 4.09 -10.72 5.24
N ILE A 118 3.42 -10.70 4.07
CA ILE A 118 2.53 -11.76 3.59
C ILE A 118 3.19 -13.16 3.64
N PRO A 119 4.41 -13.40 3.10
CA PRO A 119 5.01 -14.74 3.12
C PRO A 119 5.45 -15.18 4.51
N GLN A 120 5.59 -14.29 5.46
CA GLN A 120 6.03 -14.57 6.83
C GLN A 120 4.86 -14.94 7.76
N SER A 121 3.63 -14.57 7.39
CA SER A 121 2.45 -14.72 8.25
C SER A 121 1.84 -16.13 8.16
N PRO A 122 1.45 -16.76 9.31
CA PRO A 122 0.87 -18.10 9.34
C PRO A 122 -0.62 -18.09 8.99
N TRP A 123 -0.96 -17.94 7.71
CA TRP A 123 -2.34 -17.90 7.19
C TRP A 123 -3.10 -19.20 7.41
N ALA A 124 -2.42 -20.33 7.31
CA ALA A 124 -3.01 -21.65 7.47
C ALA A 124 -1.97 -22.67 7.95
N SER A 125 -2.45 -23.73 8.62
CA SER A 125 -1.62 -24.86 9.05
C SER A 125 -1.33 -25.86 7.92
N ILE A 126 -2.15 -25.88 6.88
CA ILE A 126 -1.97 -26.73 5.68
C ILE A 126 -1.11 -25.95 4.70
N GLU A 127 0.02 -26.54 4.27
CA GLU A 127 1.01 -25.88 3.43
C GLU A 127 0.43 -25.35 2.11
N SER A 128 -0.37 -26.17 1.41
CA SER A 128 -1.00 -25.76 0.15
C SER A 128 -1.99 -24.60 0.34
N THR A 129 -2.71 -24.57 1.47
CA THR A 129 -3.61 -23.47 1.82
C THR A 129 -2.85 -22.22 2.21
N GLN A 130 -1.74 -22.36 2.92
CA GLN A 130 -0.80 -21.27 3.22
C GLN A 130 -0.30 -20.61 1.93
N GLU A 131 0.16 -21.41 0.97
CA GLU A 131 0.63 -20.91 -0.32
C GLU A 131 -0.49 -20.19 -1.11
N MET A 132 -1.72 -20.73 -1.08
CA MET A 132 -2.86 -20.07 -1.72
C MET A 132 -3.14 -18.69 -1.12
N PHE A 133 -3.07 -18.53 0.21
CA PHE A 133 -3.22 -17.23 0.85
C PHE A 133 -2.12 -16.26 0.46
N VAL A 134 -0.87 -16.71 0.45
CA VAL A 134 0.28 -15.89 0.02
C VAL A 134 0.10 -15.43 -1.42
N GLU A 135 -0.31 -16.33 -2.32
CA GLU A 135 -0.57 -16.00 -3.71
C GLU A 135 -1.71 -14.98 -3.85
N ARG A 136 -2.85 -15.22 -3.17
CA ARG A 136 -4.01 -14.34 -3.22
C ARG A 136 -3.67 -12.93 -2.73
N PHE A 137 -3.11 -12.81 -1.53
CA PHE A 137 -2.83 -11.51 -0.95
C PHE A 137 -1.75 -10.75 -1.72
N SER A 138 -0.73 -11.45 -2.21
CA SER A 138 0.29 -10.83 -3.08
C SER A 138 -0.32 -10.33 -4.38
N GLY A 139 -1.20 -11.12 -5.00
CA GLY A 139 -1.93 -10.72 -6.20
C GLY A 139 -2.82 -9.50 -5.97
N GLU A 140 -3.54 -9.43 -4.84
CA GLU A 140 -4.34 -8.26 -4.46
C GLU A 140 -3.46 -7.00 -4.33
N VAL A 141 -2.32 -7.12 -3.66
CA VAL A 141 -1.38 -6.00 -3.50
C VAL A 141 -0.87 -5.50 -4.84
N TYR A 142 -0.45 -6.39 -5.73
CA TYR A 142 -0.01 -5.99 -7.07
C TYR A 142 -1.13 -5.31 -7.86
N GLY A 143 -2.35 -5.85 -7.82
CA GLY A 143 -3.50 -5.26 -8.51
C GLY A 143 -3.87 -3.87 -7.97
N LEU A 144 -3.87 -3.67 -6.65
CA LEU A 144 -4.13 -2.37 -6.03
C LEU A 144 -3.01 -1.37 -6.34
N ARG A 145 -1.76 -1.80 -6.34
CA ARG A 145 -0.63 -0.94 -6.70
C ARG A 145 -0.70 -0.49 -8.15
N ALA A 146 -1.09 -1.38 -9.07
CA ALA A 146 -1.35 -1.03 -10.47
C ALA A 146 -2.48 -0.01 -10.61
N LEU A 147 -3.60 -0.21 -9.89
CA LEU A 147 -4.72 0.73 -9.85
C LEU A 147 -4.30 2.12 -9.37
N PHE A 148 -3.54 2.18 -8.28
CA PHE A 148 -3.07 3.44 -7.72
C PHE A 148 -2.07 4.14 -8.63
N MET A 149 -1.18 3.41 -9.28
CA MET A 149 -0.28 3.97 -10.30
C MET A 149 -1.07 4.56 -11.47
N LEU A 150 -2.12 3.89 -11.94
CA LEU A 150 -2.99 4.40 -13.00
C LEU A 150 -3.61 5.75 -12.60
N HIS A 151 -4.17 5.85 -11.40
CA HIS A 151 -4.77 7.09 -10.92
C HIS A 151 -3.73 8.20 -10.67
N LEU A 152 -2.55 7.85 -10.16
CA LEU A 152 -1.45 8.80 -10.00
C LEU A 152 -0.99 9.35 -11.36
N LEU A 153 -0.88 8.50 -12.38
CA LEU A 153 -0.52 8.95 -13.72
C LEU A 153 -1.61 9.84 -14.34
N LYS A 154 -2.88 9.47 -14.22
CA LYS A 154 -4.00 10.28 -14.73
C LYS A 154 -4.05 11.68 -14.12
N ASN A 155 -3.75 11.80 -12.83
CA ASN A 155 -3.95 13.05 -12.09
C ASN A 155 -2.67 13.89 -11.93
N HIS A 156 -1.50 13.28 -11.97
CA HIS A 156 -0.24 13.94 -11.61
C HIS A 156 0.87 13.84 -12.66
N ALA A 157 0.71 13.04 -13.73
CA ALA A 157 1.68 13.05 -14.81
C ALA A 157 1.60 14.34 -15.62
N GLY A 158 2.70 14.75 -16.23
CA GLY A 158 2.71 15.94 -17.08
C GLY A 158 4.09 16.31 -17.61
N MET A 159 4.09 17.29 -18.52
CA MET A 159 5.30 17.80 -19.14
C MET A 159 6.07 18.70 -18.16
N ALA A 160 7.36 18.43 -17.98
CA ALA A 160 8.28 19.30 -17.28
C ALA A 160 9.63 19.31 -18.00
N ASN A 161 10.15 20.50 -18.29
CA ASN A 161 11.41 20.67 -19.01
C ASN A 161 11.51 19.88 -20.33
N GLY A 162 10.41 19.81 -21.09
CA GLY A 162 10.36 19.08 -22.37
C GLY A 162 10.27 17.55 -22.24
N GLN A 163 10.12 17.02 -21.05
CA GLN A 163 10.00 15.59 -20.79
C GLN A 163 8.66 15.26 -20.15
N LEU A 164 8.00 14.19 -20.60
CA LEU A 164 6.79 13.69 -19.95
C LEU A 164 7.17 12.85 -18.73
N LEU A 165 6.86 13.38 -17.55
CA LEU A 165 7.15 12.78 -16.26
C LEU A 165 5.89 12.13 -15.66
N GLY A 166 6.11 11.01 -15.01
CA GLY A 166 5.15 10.31 -14.16
C GLY A 166 5.28 10.74 -12.69
N VAL A 167 5.40 9.79 -11.80
CA VAL A 167 5.55 9.94 -10.35
C VAL A 167 6.78 9.18 -9.87
N PRO A 168 7.31 9.41 -8.65
CA PRO A 168 8.34 8.54 -8.08
C PRO A 168 7.82 7.12 -7.91
N ILE A 169 8.58 6.13 -8.39
CA ILE A 169 8.29 4.71 -8.21
C ILE A 169 8.96 4.27 -6.92
N VAL A 170 8.17 3.78 -5.96
CA VAL A 170 8.65 3.18 -4.71
C VAL A 170 8.08 1.79 -4.59
N LEU A 171 8.94 0.79 -4.52
CA LEU A 171 8.58 -0.63 -4.52
C LEU A 171 8.92 -1.33 -3.22
N ASP A 172 9.82 -0.76 -2.44
CA ASP A 172 10.26 -1.29 -1.16
C ASP A 172 9.52 -0.62 0.01
N PRO A 173 9.40 -1.29 1.16
CA PRO A 173 8.87 -0.66 2.37
C PRO A 173 9.69 0.56 2.77
N GLU A 174 9.01 1.66 3.06
CA GLU A 174 9.67 2.89 3.52
C GLU A 174 9.91 2.83 5.03
N THR A 175 11.08 3.25 5.44
CA THR A 175 11.52 3.35 6.84
C THR A 175 11.91 4.80 7.14
N PRO A 176 12.10 5.20 8.42
CA PRO A 176 12.61 6.53 8.76
C PRO A 176 13.97 6.89 8.13
N LYS A 177 14.70 5.90 7.61
CA LYS A 177 15.99 6.06 6.94
C LYS A 177 15.87 6.12 5.41
N SER A 178 14.68 5.94 4.87
CA SER A 178 14.45 5.97 3.42
C SER A 178 14.64 7.39 2.87
N GLU A 179 15.05 7.49 1.58
CA GLU A 179 15.08 8.77 0.87
C GLU A 179 13.66 9.16 0.46
N PHE A 180 13.19 10.32 0.96
CA PHE A 180 11.84 10.80 0.69
C PHE A 180 11.76 11.84 -0.44
N ASN A 181 12.90 12.46 -0.80
CA ASN A 181 12.97 13.46 -1.88
C ASN A 181 13.32 12.82 -3.22
N LEU A 182 12.54 11.81 -3.61
CA LEU A 182 12.77 11.10 -4.86
C LEU A 182 12.37 11.96 -6.07
N PRO A 183 13.20 11.99 -7.14
CA PRO A 183 12.81 12.61 -8.39
C PRO A 183 11.65 11.83 -9.03
N ARG A 184 10.89 12.52 -9.88
CA ARG A 184 9.85 11.88 -10.68
C ARG A 184 10.49 10.97 -11.73
N ASN A 185 9.98 9.78 -11.87
CA ASN A 185 10.28 8.89 -12.98
C ASN A 185 9.64 9.40 -14.28
N THR A 186 10.08 8.91 -15.41
CA THR A 186 9.40 9.14 -16.69
C THR A 186 8.01 8.50 -16.68
N PHE A 187 7.10 9.03 -17.48
CA PHE A 187 5.78 8.41 -17.68
C PHE A 187 5.91 6.96 -18.14
N LYS A 188 6.86 6.68 -19.04
CA LYS A 188 7.08 5.33 -19.55
C LYS A 188 7.50 4.35 -18.46
N GLU A 189 8.43 4.72 -17.58
CA GLU A 189 8.84 3.87 -16.45
C GLU A 189 7.68 3.56 -15.52
N CYS A 190 6.84 4.54 -15.20
CA CYS A 190 5.66 4.35 -14.39
C CYS A 190 4.63 3.46 -15.08
N TYR A 191 4.42 3.64 -16.37
CA TYR A 191 3.54 2.79 -17.19
C TYR A 191 4.04 1.34 -17.21
N ASP A 192 5.33 1.13 -17.48
CA ASP A 192 5.94 -0.19 -17.50
C ASP A 192 5.78 -0.89 -16.13
N GLN A 193 5.93 -0.14 -15.02
CA GLN A 193 5.73 -0.69 -13.68
C GLN A 193 4.26 -1.03 -13.42
N LEU A 194 3.32 -0.19 -13.87
CA LEU A 194 1.88 -0.47 -13.78
C LEU A 194 1.55 -1.79 -14.50
N ILE A 195 2.01 -1.95 -15.73
CA ILE A 195 1.76 -3.17 -16.53
C ILE A 195 2.37 -4.39 -15.83
N LYS A 196 3.58 -4.28 -15.30
CA LYS A 196 4.25 -5.36 -14.57
C LYS A 196 3.45 -5.80 -13.33
N ASP A 197 2.92 -4.85 -12.57
CA ASP A 197 2.10 -5.16 -11.40
C ASP A 197 0.73 -5.74 -11.80
N ALA A 198 0.08 -5.19 -12.83
CA ALA A 198 -1.16 -5.75 -13.36
C ALA A 198 -1.00 -7.18 -13.88
N ASP A 199 0.12 -7.48 -14.57
CA ASP A 199 0.40 -8.83 -15.07
C ASP A 199 0.60 -9.83 -13.93
N LYS A 200 1.31 -9.44 -12.86
CA LYS A 200 1.44 -10.27 -11.66
C LYS A 200 0.09 -10.53 -10.99
N ALA A 201 -0.77 -9.51 -10.90
CA ALA A 201 -2.11 -9.69 -10.34
C ALA A 201 -2.96 -10.64 -11.20
N ILE A 202 -2.89 -10.53 -12.52
CA ILE A 202 -3.60 -11.43 -13.45
C ILE A 202 -3.12 -12.87 -13.32
N GLU A 203 -1.81 -13.08 -13.13
CA GLU A 203 -1.23 -14.41 -12.95
C GLU A 203 -1.64 -15.07 -11.62
N MET A 204 -1.70 -14.29 -10.55
CA MET A 204 -1.91 -14.78 -9.18
C MET A 204 -3.39 -14.90 -8.81
N LEU A 205 -4.28 -14.06 -9.37
CA LEU A 205 -5.67 -13.97 -8.95
C LEU A 205 -6.61 -14.78 -9.85
N THR A 206 -7.73 -15.20 -9.27
CA THR A 206 -8.85 -15.77 -10.03
C THR A 206 -9.68 -14.68 -10.72
N GLU A 207 -10.39 -15.05 -11.79
CA GLU A 207 -11.29 -14.13 -12.49
C GLU A 207 -12.52 -13.76 -11.65
N GLU A 208 -13.04 -14.73 -10.92
CA GLU A 208 -14.24 -14.61 -10.08
C GLU A 208 -14.02 -15.28 -8.72
N ALA A 209 -14.63 -14.70 -7.70
CA ALA A 209 -14.70 -15.28 -6.38
C ALA A 209 -16.03 -15.99 -6.23
N VAL A 210 -16.03 -17.32 -6.27
CA VAL A 210 -17.23 -18.15 -6.16
C VAL A 210 -16.98 -19.35 -5.24
N ASP A 211 -17.99 -19.76 -4.50
CA ASP A 211 -17.92 -21.00 -3.74
C ASP A 211 -18.17 -22.20 -4.67
N LEU A 212 -17.19 -23.08 -4.75
CA LEU A 212 -17.34 -24.37 -5.42
C LEU A 212 -18.15 -25.32 -4.53
N LYS A 213 -18.95 -26.18 -5.17
CA LYS A 213 -19.63 -27.30 -4.53
C LYS A 213 -18.71 -28.54 -4.56
N ASP A 214 -18.97 -29.51 -3.73
CA ASP A 214 -18.15 -30.75 -3.65
C ASP A 214 -18.03 -31.47 -5.00
N ASN A 215 -19.09 -31.47 -5.82
CA ASN A 215 -19.07 -32.06 -7.16
C ASN A 215 -18.33 -31.22 -8.21
N GLU A 216 -17.88 -30.02 -7.83
CA GLU A 216 -17.13 -29.06 -8.67
C GLU A 216 -15.63 -29.04 -8.37
N ALA A 217 -15.12 -30.02 -7.60
CA ALA A 217 -13.69 -30.14 -7.29
C ALA A 217 -12.79 -30.14 -8.54
N HIS A 218 -13.33 -30.56 -9.69
CA HIS A 218 -12.62 -30.54 -10.99
C HIS A 218 -12.34 -29.11 -11.52
N LEU A 219 -13.00 -28.08 -10.97
CA LEU A 219 -12.78 -26.67 -11.30
C LEU A 219 -11.61 -26.05 -10.51
N ILE A 220 -11.11 -26.74 -9.48
CA ILE A 220 -9.90 -26.28 -8.77
C ILE A 220 -8.73 -26.24 -9.78
N PRO A 221 -7.99 -25.11 -9.87
CA PRO A 221 -6.87 -25.01 -10.79
C PRO A 221 -5.87 -26.16 -10.62
N ALA A 222 -5.35 -26.68 -11.74
CA ALA A 222 -4.51 -27.86 -11.76
C ALA A 222 -3.31 -27.79 -10.80
N LYS A 223 -2.72 -26.60 -10.63
CA LYS A 223 -1.61 -26.35 -9.69
C LYS A 223 -1.99 -26.66 -8.23
N TRP A 224 -3.22 -26.40 -7.84
CA TRP A 224 -3.72 -26.64 -6.48
C TRP A 224 -4.29 -28.06 -6.33
N ALA A 225 -5.01 -28.53 -7.35
CA ALA A 225 -5.48 -29.91 -7.38
C ALA A 225 -4.32 -30.92 -7.28
N ALA A 226 -3.18 -30.65 -7.93
CA ALA A 226 -1.97 -31.46 -7.84
C ALA A 226 -1.35 -31.49 -6.42
N LYS A 227 -1.65 -30.49 -5.58
CA LYS A 227 -1.23 -30.42 -4.17
C LYS A 227 -2.27 -30.99 -3.20
N GLY A 228 -3.34 -31.61 -3.73
CA GLY A 228 -4.38 -32.23 -2.91
C GLY A 228 -5.32 -31.24 -2.21
N VAL A 229 -5.46 -30.01 -2.74
CA VAL A 229 -6.38 -29.03 -2.20
C VAL A 229 -7.82 -29.49 -2.41
N GLU A 230 -8.59 -29.53 -1.33
CA GLU A 230 -10.01 -29.84 -1.33
C GLU A 230 -10.88 -28.61 -1.51
N VAL A 231 -12.16 -28.80 -1.90
CA VAL A 231 -13.12 -27.70 -2.15
C VAL A 231 -13.25 -26.77 -0.96
N GLY A 232 -13.30 -27.29 0.27
CA GLY A 232 -13.40 -26.47 1.48
C GLY A 232 -12.21 -25.52 1.67
N GLU A 233 -10.99 -26.02 1.45
CA GLU A 233 -9.77 -25.22 1.53
C GLU A 233 -9.67 -24.19 0.38
N TYR A 234 -10.08 -24.61 -0.81
CA TYR A 234 -10.13 -23.69 -1.95
C TYR A 234 -11.11 -22.54 -1.71
N ASN A 235 -12.32 -22.85 -1.26
CA ASN A 235 -13.35 -21.83 -0.96
C ASN A 235 -12.93 -20.91 0.19
N ARG A 236 -12.17 -21.42 1.15
CA ARG A 236 -11.61 -20.60 2.24
C ARG A 236 -10.72 -19.48 1.73
N VAL A 237 -10.05 -19.69 0.60
CA VAL A 237 -9.12 -18.69 0.02
C VAL A 237 -9.77 -17.92 -1.12
N TRP A 238 -10.50 -18.58 -2.02
CA TRP A 238 -10.98 -18.04 -3.28
C TRP A 238 -12.51 -17.97 -3.37
N GLY A 239 -13.23 -18.25 -2.27
CA GLY A 239 -14.68 -18.32 -2.24
C GLY A 239 -15.37 -16.97 -2.34
N ALA A 240 -16.72 -17.01 -2.37
CA ALA A 240 -17.58 -15.84 -2.58
C ALA A 240 -17.39 -14.69 -1.58
N HIS A 241 -16.81 -14.96 -0.40
CA HIS A 241 -16.55 -13.93 0.63
C HIS A 241 -15.58 -12.84 0.20
N ILE A 242 -14.78 -13.08 -0.86
CA ILE A 242 -13.83 -12.08 -1.41
C ILE A 242 -14.34 -11.42 -2.71
N VAL A 243 -15.64 -11.54 -3.05
CA VAL A 243 -16.19 -11.02 -4.32
C VAL A 243 -15.95 -9.53 -4.56
N ASN A 244 -15.86 -8.73 -3.51
CA ASN A 244 -15.62 -7.28 -3.58
C ASN A 244 -14.14 -6.90 -3.51
N ARG A 245 -13.22 -7.88 -3.56
CA ARG A 245 -11.78 -7.63 -3.53
C ARG A 245 -11.19 -7.62 -4.94
N MET A 246 -9.94 -7.17 -5.07
CA MET A 246 -9.19 -7.21 -6.32
C MET A 246 -9.16 -8.62 -6.89
N ASN A 247 -9.45 -8.76 -8.19
CA ASN A 247 -9.42 -10.03 -8.91
C ASN A 247 -8.77 -9.84 -10.29
N ALA A 248 -8.52 -10.93 -11.01
CA ALA A 248 -7.85 -10.88 -12.31
C ALA A 248 -8.65 -10.09 -13.36
N ARG A 249 -9.99 -10.08 -13.29
CA ARG A 249 -10.83 -9.29 -14.22
C ARG A 249 -10.62 -7.79 -14.02
N VAL A 250 -10.57 -7.32 -12.76
CA VAL A 250 -10.26 -5.92 -12.44
C VAL A 250 -8.84 -5.56 -12.89
N ALA A 251 -7.85 -6.44 -12.64
CA ALA A 251 -6.47 -6.21 -13.09
C ALA A 251 -6.37 -6.12 -14.64
N LYS A 252 -7.12 -6.95 -15.38
CA LYS A 252 -7.22 -6.85 -16.86
C LYS A 252 -7.85 -5.53 -17.31
N ALA A 253 -8.89 -5.06 -16.60
CA ALA A 253 -9.51 -3.77 -16.89
C ALA A 253 -8.55 -2.60 -16.67
N ILE A 254 -7.75 -2.63 -15.59
CA ILE A 254 -6.69 -1.63 -15.33
C ILE A 254 -5.67 -1.61 -16.47
N LYS A 255 -5.23 -2.79 -16.92
CA LYS A 255 -4.27 -2.92 -18.04
C LYS A 255 -4.82 -2.41 -19.36
N ALA A 256 -6.13 -2.46 -19.57
CA ALA A 256 -6.80 -2.03 -20.81
C ALA A 256 -7.04 -0.51 -20.89
N GLN A 257 -6.93 0.23 -19.77
CA GLN A 257 -7.09 1.69 -19.70
C GLN A 257 -5.79 2.43 -20.02
#